data_78af0cb98665471a54aa41222c3cf4b6
#
_entry.id   78af0cb98665471a54aa41222c3cf4b6
#
_cell.length_a   1.000
_cell.length_b   1.000
_cell.length_c   1.000
_cell.angle_alpha   90.00
_cell.angle_beta   90.00
_cell.angle_gamma   90.00
#
_symmetry.space_group_name_H-M   'P 1'
#
loop_
_entity.id
_entity.type
_entity.pdbx_description
1 polymer ?
#
loop_
_entity_poly.entity_id
_entity_poly.type
_entity_poly.pdbx_seq_one_letter_code
_entity_poly.pdbx_strand_id
1 'polypeptide(L)'
;MKKQIPTNSIACEFGTSLVTVNIYQRNYAAISTTTSKEMIMGMFTRMNDIVQSNINAMLDKAEDPQKVMRLIIQEMEETLVELRTISARNIAEKKQFTRKIARLEQDVQHWAGKAKLAIAHNKETLARAALVQKQQCVEEQHVLEQQLTIISENLAALETDAQRLNAKLTEARA
;
A
#
# COMPACT_ATOMS: atom_id res chain seq x y z
N MET A 1 45.98 18.93 20.18
CA MET A 1 45.19 19.33 19.00
C MET A 1 43.74 18.93 19.26
N LYS A 2 42.91 19.85 19.70
CA LYS A 2 41.47 19.66 19.97
C LYS A 2 40.70 20.04 18.69
N LYS A 3 40.02 19.08 18.06
CA LYS A 3 39.11 19.36 16.96
C LYS A 3 37.79 19.91 17.52
N GLN A 4 37.53 21.16 17.20
CA GLN A 4 36.27 21.84 17.46
C GLN A 4 35.19 21.35 16.49
N ILE A 5 34.05 20.94 17.05
CA ILE A 5 32.83 20.61 16.30
C ILE A 5 32.06 21.93 16.12
N PRO A 6 31.68 22.34 14.93
CA PRO A 6 30.86 23.52 14.75
C PRO A 6 29.42 23.25 15.18
N THR A 7 28.95 23.95 16.19
CA THR A 7 27.53 24.10 16.55
C THR A 7 26.84 24.92 15.47
N ASN A 8 26.14 24.23 14.56
CA ASN A 8 25.31 24.89 13.55
C ASN A 8 23.97 25.29 14.20
N SER A 9 23.83 26.57 14.44
CA SER A 9 22.59 27.22 14.85
C SER A 9 21.50 26.98 13.82
N ILE A 10 20.45 26.24 14.21
CA ILE A 10 19.27 26.04 13.37
C ILE A 10 18.41 27.30 13.50
N ALA A 11 18.61 28.24 12.57
CA ALA A 11 17.65 29.29 12.32
C ALA A 11 16.43 28.66 11.63
N CYS A 12 15.29 28.68 12.30
CA CYS A 12 14.01 28.33 11.73
C CYS A 12 13.60 29.39 10.70
N GLU A 13 13.90 29.18 9.43
CA GLU A 13 13.24 29.89 8.34
C GLU A 13 11.93 29.16 8.00
N PHE A 14 10.84 29.70 8.46
CA PHE A 14 9.49 29.36 8.05
C PHE A 14 9.30 29.75 6.57
N GLY A 15 9.38 28.78 5.64
CA GLY A 15 9.06 29.09 4.24
C GLY A 15 9.32 27.99 3.21
N THR A 16 10.27 27.11 3.43
CA THR A 16 10.72 26.17 2.38
C THR A 16 10.58 24.68 2.74
N SER A 17 10.14 24.35 3.95
CA SER A 17 10.13 22.97 4.47
C SER A 17 8.95 22.10 3.99
N LEU A 18 7.83 22.69 3.59
CA LEU A 18 6.63 21.93 3.18
C LEU A 18 6.73 21.31 1.79
N VAL A 19 7.47 21.95 0.88
CA VAL A 19 7.66 21.44 -0.48
C VAL A 19 8.66 20.26 -0.50
N THR A 20 9.70 20.32 0.34
CA THR A 20 10.74 19.27 0.40
C THR A 20 10.23 18.00 1.06
N VAL A 21 9.42 18.10 2.13
CA VAL A 21 8.82 16.94 2.79
C VAL A 21 7.82 16.23 1.85
N ASN A 22 7.07 17.01 1.06
CA ASN A 22 6.11 16.45 0.09
C ASN A 22 6.80 15.73 -1.09
N ILE A 23 7.97 16.19 -1.52
CA ILE A 23 8.79 15.53 -2.55
C ILE A 23 9.39 14.22 -2.02
N TYR A 24 9.87 14.19 -0.77
CA TYR A 24 10.40 12.98 -0.15
C TYR A 24 9.28 11.94 0.07
N GLN A 25 8.11 12.33 0.55
CA GLN A 25 6.97 11.41 0.72
C GLN A 25 6.43 10.89 -0.63
N ARG A 26 6.36 11.72 -1.67
CA ARG A 26 5.99 11.28 -3.03
C ARG A 26 6.99 10.30 -3.63
N ASN A 27 8.28 10.49 -3.43
CA ASN A 27 9.30 9.59 -3.96
C ASN A 27 9.36 8.26 -3.19
N TYR A 28 9.17 8.26 -1.86
CA TYR A 28 9.07 7.00 -1.08
C TYR A 28 7.81 6.20 -1.42
N ALA A 29 6.67 6.86 -1.60
CA ALA A 29 5.44 6.20 -2.05
C ALA A 29 5.58 5.64 -3.47
N ALA A 30 6.21 6.38 -4.38
CA ALA A 30 6.43 5.94 -5.77
C ALA A 30 7.40 4.74 -5.86
N ILE A 31 8.48 4.72 -5.07
CA ILE A 31 9.48 3.64 -5.09
C ILE A 31 8.90 2.35 -4.48
N SER A 32 8.15 2.44 -3.37
CA SER A 32 7.54 1.27 -2.73
C SER A 32 6.41 0.66 -3.58
N THR A 33 5.65 1.49 -4.29
CA THR A 33 4.56 1.02 -5.16
C THR A 33 5.08 0.41 -6.46
N THR A 34 6.17 0.91 -7.04
CA THR A 34 6.72 0.39 -8.30
C THR A 34 7.32 -1.00 -8.11
N THR A 35 8.16 -1.21 -7.09
CA THR A 35 8.76 -2.51 -6.78
C THR A 35 7.71 -3.56 -6.38
N SER A 36 6.71 -3.14 -5.60
CA SER A 36 5.59 -4.00 -5.23
C SER A 36 4.72 -4.37 -6.44
N LYS A 37 4.48 -3.43 -7.35
CA LYS A 37 3.69 -3.63 -8.56
C LYS A 37 4.38 -4.58 -9.55
N GLU A 38 5.69 -4.44 -9.75
CA GLU A 38 6.47 -5.34 -10.63
C GLU A 38 6.53 -6.76 -10.07
N MET A 39 6.72 -6.91 -8.77
CA MET A 39 6.71 -8.21 -8.09
C MET A 39 5.34 -8.89 -8.18
N ILE A 40 4.26 -8.13 -7.94
CA ILE A 40 2.88 -8.61 -8.08
C ILE A 40 2.60 -9.00 -9.53
N MET A 41 3.04 -8.19 -10.53
CA MET A 41 2.80 -8.47 -11.95
C MET A 41 3.51 -9.76 -12.39
N GLY A 42 4.75 -10.00 -11.96
CA GLY A 42 5.48 -11.25 -12.24
C GLY A 42 4.82 -12.49 -11.63
N MET A 43 4.26 -12.35 -10.42
CA MET A 43 3.53 -13.42 -9.75
C MET A 43 2.18 -13.73 -10.44
N PHE A 44 1.42 -12.71 -10.82
CA PHE A 44 0.14 -12.90 -11.54
C PHE A 44 0.34 -13.60 -12.88
N THR A 45 1.44 -13.33 -13.58
CA THR A 45 1.75 -14.02 -14.84
C THR A 45 1.98 -15.51 -14.57
N ARG A 46 2.84 -15.88 -13.61
CA ARG A 46 3.10 -17.27 -13.23
C ARG A 46 1.85 -18.00 -12.77
N MET A 47 1.06 -17.37 -11.93
CA MET A 47 -0.18 -17.95 -11.41
C MET A 47 -1.19 -18.18 -12.55
N ASN A 48 -1.36 -17.18 -13.43
CA ASN A 48 -2.25 -17.31 -14.58
C ASN A 48 -1.79 -18.44 -15.51
N ASP A 49 -0.48 -18.59 -15.73
CA ASP A 49 0.09 -19.68 -16.51
C ASP A 49 -0.21 -21.04 -15.87
N ILE A 50 -0.09 -21.17 -14.55
CA ILE A 50 -0.42 -22.41 -13.81
C ILE A 50 -1.92 -22.71 -13.87
N VAL A 51 -2.77 -21.71 -13.64
CA VAL A 51 -4.25 -21.88 -13.61
C VAL A 51 -4.80 -22.17 -15.00
N GLN A 52 -4.23 -21.58 -16.06
CA GLN A 52 -4.66 -21.80 -17.45
C GLN A 52 -3.96 -23.00 -18.12
N SER A 53 -2.86 -23.51 -17.55
CA SER A 53 -2.16 -24.66 -18.11
C SER A 53 -3.05 -25.90 -18.08
N ASN A 54 -3.12 -26.59 -19.20
CA ASN A 54 -3.72 -27.90 -19.24
C ASN A 54 -2.70 -28.93 -18.71
N ILE A 55 -2.74 -29.15 -17.39
CA ILE A 55 -1.82 -30.03 -16.67
C ILE A 55 -1.81 -31.43 -17.33
N ASN A 56 -2.96 -31.93 -17.75
CA ASN A 56 -3.07 -33.23 -18.42
C ASN A 56 -2.29 -33.30 -19.75
N ALA A 57 -2.36 -32.26 -20.58
CA ALA A 57 -1.60 -32.17 -21.81
C ALA A 57 -0.08 -32.06 -21.62
N MET A 58 0.35 -31.54 -20.47
CA MET A 58 1.78 -31.51 -20.07
C MET A 58 2.24 -32.90 -19.60
N LEU A 59 1.40 -33.59 -18.84
CA LEU A 59 1.68 -34.95 -18.35
C LEU A 59 1.74 -35.99 -19.46
N ASP A 60 0.86 -35.88 -20.47
CA ASP A 60 0.82 -36.80 -21.64
C ASP A 60 2.13 -36.77 -22.45
N LYS A 61 2.90 -35.69 -22.37
CA LYS A 61 4.18 -35.50 -23.09
C LYS A 61 5.41 -35.75 -22.23
N ALA A 62 5.24 -36.00 -20.94
CA ALA A 62 6.33 -36.10 -19.98
C ALA A 62 6.90 -37.54 -19.95
N GLU A 63 8.24 -37.66 -19.90
CA GLU A 63 8.92 -38.95 -19.66
C GLU A 63 8.61 -39.54 -18.28
N ASP A 64 8.45 -38.65 -17.27
CA ASP A 64 8.09 -39.01 -15.90
C ASP A 64 6.95 -38.09 -15.39
N PRO A 65 5.68 -38.49 -15.65
CA PRO A 65 4.53 -37.72 -15.24
C PRO A 65 4.44 -37.46 -13.73
N GLN A 66 4.87 -38.42 -12.91
CA GLN A 66 4.83 -38.28 -11.45
C GLN A 66 5.79 -37.21 -10.95
N LYS A 67 6.96 -37.12 -11.55
CA LYS A 67 7.96 -36.12 -11.21
C LYS A 67 7.49 -34.72 -11.61
N VAL A 68 6.92 -34.59 -12.80
CA VAL A 68 6.34 -33.34 -13.31
C VAL A 68 5.19 -32.86 -12.41
N MET A 69 4.29 -33.77 -12.02
CA MET A 69 3.18 -33.44 -11.12
C MET A 69 3.66 -32.94 -9.77
N ARG A 70 4.70 -33.56 -9.17
CA ARG A 70 5.26 -33.10 -7.91
C ARG A 70 5.86 -31.68 -8.00
N LEU A 71 6.53 -31.36 -9.11
CA LEU A 71 7.06 -30.02 -9.37
C LEU A 71 5.96 -28.98 -9.51
N ILE A 72 4.87 -29.31 -10.23
CA ILE A 72 3.72 -28.43 -10.38
C ILE A 72 3.04 -28.16 -9.04
N ILE A 73 2.85 -29.19 -8.21
CA ILE A 73 2.29 -29.05 -6.87
C ILE A 73 3.16 -28.16 -6.00
N GLN A 74 4.48 -28.35 -6.03
CA GLN A 74 5.41 -27.51 -5.28
C GLN A 74 5.34 -26.05 -5.72
N GLU A 75 5.34 -25.77 -7.02
CA GLU A 75 5.20 -24.40 -7.57
C GLU A 75 3.88 -23.74 -7.12
N MET A 76 2.77 -24.50 -7.11
CA MET A 76 1.49 -24.00 -6.63
C MET A 76 1.52 -23.67 -5.14
N GLU A 77 2.17 -24.51 -4.32
CA GLU A 77 2.31 -24.28 -2.88
C GLU A 77 3.16 -23.05 -2.58
N GLU A 78 4.28 -22.87 -3.27
CA GLU A 78 5.15 -21.71 -3.16
C GLU A 78 4.41 -20.44 -3.54
N THR A 79 3.67 -20.48 -4.67
CA THR A 79 2.83 -19.35 -5.12
C THR A 79 1.75 -18.98 -4.10
N LEU A 80 1.12 -19.98 -3.45
CA LEU A 80 0.15 -19.71 -2.38
C LEU A 80 0.78 -19.03 -1.15
N VAL A 81 2.01 -19.37 -0.80
CA VAL A 81 2.75 -18.72 0.29
C VAL A 81 3.05 -17.26 -0.07
N GLU A 82 3.46 -16.99 -1.31
CA GLU A 82 3.67 -15.62 -1.80
C GLU A 82 2.38 -14.80 -1.78
N LEU A 83 1.27 -15.35 -2.29
CA LEU A 83 -0.06 -14.71 -2.26
C LEU A 83 -0.47 -14.31 -0.83
N ARG A 84 -0.31 -15.24 0.12
CA ARG A 84 -0.62 -14.97 1.53
C ARG A 84 0.26 -13.88 2.11
N THR A 85 1.54 -13.86 1.77
CA THR A 85 2.50 -12.84 2.22
C THR A 85 2.11 -11.45 1.71
N ILE A 86 1.77 -11.34 0.43
CA ILE A 86 1.31 -10.08 -0.17
C ILE A 86 -0.02 -9.64 0.42
N SER A 87 -0.97 -10.57 0.59
CA SER A 87 -2.25 -10.28 1.23
C SER A 87 -2.09 -9.77 2.66
N ALA A 88 -1.21 -10.38 3.45
CA ALA A 88 -0.91 -9.94 4.80
C ALA A 88 -0.32 -8.52 4.83
N ARG A 89 0.58 -8.20 3.89
CA ARG A 89 1.15 -6.86 3.73
C ARG A 89 0.07 -5.83 3.38
N ASN A 90 -0.77 -6.13 2.40
CA ASN A 90 -1.86 -5.24 1.99
C ASN A 90 -2.89 -5.02 3.11
N ILE A 91 -3.19 -6.05 3.90
CA ILE A 91 -4.05 -5.92 5.09
C ILE A 91 -3.42 -4.99 6.14
N ALA A 92 -2.12 -5.11 6.38
CA ALA A 92 -1.41 -4.22 7.31
C ALA A 92 -1.44 -2.78 6.82
N GLU A 93 -1.21 -2.53 5.53
CA GLU A 93 -1.25 -1.22 4.91
C GLU A 93 -2.67 -0.62 4.95
N LYS A 94 -3.70 -1.42 4.63
CA LYS A 94 -5.11 -1.03 4.77
C LYS A 94 -5.41 -0.55 6.20
N LYS A 95 -4.96 -1.28 7.22
CA LYS A 95 -5.12 -0.89 8.63
C LYS A 95 -4.41 0.42 8.96
N GLN A 96 -3.22 0.64 8.39
CA GLN A 96 -2.49 1.90 8.59
C GLN A 96 -3.24 3.08 7.98
N PHE A 97 -3.73 2.96 6.75
CA PHE A 97 -4.51 4.02 6.10
C PHE A 97 -5.81 4.31 6.83
N THR A 98 -6.54 3.29 7.25
CA THR A 98 -7.75 3.47 8.06
C THR A 98 -7.49 4.26 9.34
N ARG A 99 -6.38 3.97 10.04
CA ARG A 99 -5.98 4.73 11.24
C ARG A 99 -5.58 6.16 10.93
N LYS A 100 -4.88 6.41 9.81
CA LYS A 100 -4.51 7.76 9.39
C LYS A 100 -5.74 8.58 9.01
N ILE A 101 -6.67 8.02 8.25
CA ILE A 101 -7.94 8.65 7.89
C ILE A 101 -8.70 9.07 9.15
N ALA A 102 -8.85 8.18 10.12
CA ALA A 102 -9.53 8.48 11.38
C ALA A 102 -8.86 9.62 12.18
N ARG A 103 -7.53 9.75 12.13
CA ARG A 103 -6.81 10.88 12.74
C ARG A 103 -7.05 12.18 11.98
N LEU A 104 -6.95 12.16 10.66
CA LEU A 104 -7.21 13.33 9.82
C LEU A 104 -8.63 13.85 10.00
N GLU A 105 -9.62 12.96 10.16
CA GLU A 105 -10.99 13.34 10.46
C GLU A 105 -11.10 14.09 11.80
N GLN A 106 -10.40 13.65 12.83
CA GLN A 106 -10.31 14.38 14.11
C GLN A 106 -9.61 15.74 13.94
N ASP A 107 -8.54 15.81 13.14
CA ASP A 107 -7.83 17.05 12.86
C ASP A 107 -8.71 18.04 12.08
N VAL A 108 -9.51 17.57 11.12
CA VAL A 108 -10.50 18.39 10.39
C VAL A 108 -11.49 19.02 11.37
N GLN A 109 -12.04 18.24 12.33
CA GLN A 109 -12.96 18.76 13.34
C GLN A 109 -12.26 19.76 14.28
N HIS A 110 -11.04 19.47 14.68
CA HIS A 110 -10.24 20.35 15.53
C HIS A 110 -9.96 21.70 14.86
N TRP A 111 -9.51 21.69 13.60
CA TRP A 111 -9.28 22.91 12.85
C TRP A 111 -10.55 23.71 12.58
N ALA A 112 -11.66 23.02 12.32
CA ALA A 112 -12.96 23.66 12.21
C ALA A 112 -13.39 24.37 13.50
N GLY A 113 -13.15 23.74 14.66
CA GLY A 113 -13.37 24.36 15.98
C GLY A 113 -12.51 25.59 16.21
N LYS A 114 -11.20 25.50 15.88
CA LYS A 114 -10.29 26.65 15.97
C LYS A 114 -10.69 27.82 15.08
N ALA A 115 -11.16 27.53 13.85
CA ALA A 115 -11.65 28.57 12.94
C ALA A 115 -12.87 29.28 13.51
N LYS A 116 -13.85 28.54 14.04
CA LYS A 116 -15.04 29.11 14.72
C LYS A 116 -14.67 29.99 15.90
N LEU A 117 -13.74 29.55 16.74
CA LEU A 117 -13.27 30.29 17.89
C LEU A 117 -12.55 31.59 17.48
N ALA A 118 -11.71 31.53 16.44
CA ALA A 118 -11.02 32.71 15.92
C ALA A 118 -11.99 33.76 15.37
N ILE A 119 -13.06 33.34 14.70
CA ILE A 119 -14.14 34.22 14.21
C ILE A 119 -14.86 34.89 15.40
N ALA A 120 -15.21 34.11 16.44
CA ALA A 120 -15.86 34.66 17.64
C ALA A 120 -15.04 35.73 18.35
N HIS A 121 -13.71 35.70 18.21
CA HIS A 121 -12.78 36.67 18.75
C HIS A 121 -12.35 37.76 17.73
N ASN A 122 -13.01 37.87 16.58
CA ASN A 122 -12.70 38.82 15.50
C ASN A 122 -11.25 38.74 14.98
N LYS A 123 -10.63 37.53 15.05
CA LYS A 123 -9.26 37.26 14.59
C LYS A 123 -9.27 36.62 13.20
N GLU A 124 -9.58 37.40 12.18
CA GLU A 124 -9.79 36.93 10.81
C GLU A 124 -8.58 36.21 10.22
N THR A 125 -7.35 36.72 10.47
CA THR A 125 -6.12 36.10 9.97
C THR A 125 -5.91 34.70 10.52
N LEU A 126 -6.21 34.46 11.80
CA LEU A 126 -6.14 33.16 12.43
C LEU A 126 -7.24 32.22 11.92
N ALA A 127 -8.43 32.72 11.68
CA ALA A 127 -9.53 31.96 11.11
C ALA A 127 -9.18 31.45 9.70
N ARG A 128 -8.63 32.31 8.84
CA ARG A 128 -8.17 31.94 7.49
C ARG A 128 -7.05 30.88 7.56
N ALA A 129 -6.07 31.05 8.43
CA ALA A 129 -5.00 30.07 8.61
C ALA A 129 -5.54 28.71 9.08
N ALA A 130 -6.50 28.68 10.00
CA ALA A 130 -7.13 27.44 10.46
C ALA A 130 -7.94 26.74 9.36
N LEU A 131 -8.62 27.50 8.50
CA LEU A 131 -9.35 26.94 7.35
C LEU A 131 -8.41 26.36 6.29
N VAL A 132 -7.26 26.98 6.05
CA VAL A 132 -6.22 26.43 5.15
C VAL A 132 -5.71 25.09 5.68
N GLN A 133 -5.42 24.99 6.98
CA GLN A 133 -5.00 23.72 7.59
C GLN A 133 -6.10 22.66 7.54
N LYS A 134 -7.34 23.03 7.78
CA LYS A 134 -8.49 22.13 7.61
C LYS A 134 -8.55 21.58 6.19
N GLN A 135 -8.41 22.46 5.19
CA GLN A 135 -8.47 22.05 3.78
C GLN A 135 -7.36 21.07 3.42
N GLN A 136 -6.13 21.30 3.89
CA GLN A 136 -5.02 20.37 3.70
C GLN A 136 -5.30 18.99 4.29
N CYS A 137 -5.88 18.92 5.50
CA CYS A 137 -6.27 17.63 6.10
C CYS A 137 -7.35 16.91 5.27
N VAL A 138 -8.32 17.63 4.71
CA VAL A 138 -9.37 17.06 3.84
C VAL A 138 -8.77 16.53 2.54
N GLU A 139 -7.83 17.23 1.93
CA GLU A 139 -7.15 16.79 0.71
C GLU A 139 -6.31 15.55 0.95
N GLU A 140 -5.57 15.51 2.07
CA GLU A 140 -4.79 14.32 2.45
C GLU A 140 -5.71 13.12 2.75
N GLN A 141 -6.82 13.34 3.45
CA GLN A 141 -7.83 12.30 3.70
C GLN A 141 -8.36 11.72 2.39
N HIS A 142 -8.72 12.55 1.43
CA HIS A 142 -9.24 12.10 0.13
C HIS A 142 -8.24 11.24 -0.64
N VAL A 143 -6.96 11.62 -0.63
CA VAL A 143 -5.89 10.81 -1.26
C VAL A 143 -5.75 9.44 -0.61
N LEU A 144 -5.80 9.37 0.73
CA LEU A 144 -5.71 8.10 1.46
C LEU A 144 -6.94 7.22 1.25
N GLU A 145 -8.13 7.79 1.12
CA GLU A 145 -9.37 7.06 0.79
C GLU A 145 -9.30 6.42 -0.60
N GLN A 146 -8.77 7.13 -1.59
CA GLN A 146 -8.54 6.56 -2.92
C GLN A 146 -7.55 5.39 -2.87
N GLN A 147 -6.44 5.54 -2.13
CA GLN A 147 -5.47 4.45 -1.95
C GLN A 147 -6.09 3.25 -1.23
N LEU A 148 -6.93 3.48 -0.23
CA LEU A 148 -7.64 2.44 0.51
C LEU A 148 -8.59 1.64 -0.39
N THR A 149 -9.25 2.30 -1.34
CA THR A 149 -10.10 1.65 -2.33
C THR A 149 -9.29 0.73 -3.22
N ILE A 150 -8.17 1.21 -3.77
CA ILE A 150 -7.27 0.41 -4.62
C ILE A 150 -6.74 -0.83 -3.87
N ILE A 151 -6.31 -0.67 -2.62
CA ILE A 151 -5.83 -1.79 -1.80
C ILE A 151 -6.95 -2.80 -1.54
N SER A 152 -8.19 -2.32 -1.32
CA SER A 152 -9.33 -3.21 -1.09
C SER A 152 -9.70 -4.02 -2.33
N GLU A 153 -9.62 -3.43 -3.52
CA GLU A 153 -9.81 -4.12 -4.80
C GLU A 153 -8.71 -5.16 -5.05
N ASN A 154 -7.45 -4.80 -4.79
CA ASN A 154 -6.32 -5.71 -4.90
C ASN A 154 -6.45 -6.91 -3.95
N LEU A 155 -6.90 -6.69 -2.71
CA LEU A 155 -7.15 -7.77 -1.75
C LEU A 155 -8.25 -8.74 -2.23
N ALA A 156 -9.33 -8.21 -2.79
CA ALA A 156 -10.41 -9.05 -3.33
C ALA A 156 -9.93 -9.89 -4.53
N ALA A 157 -9.11 -9.32 -5.40
CA ALA A 157 -8.49 -10.05 -6.51
C ALA A 157 -7.56 -11.16 -6.00
N LEU A 158 -6.65 -10.85 -5.06
CA LEU A 158 -5.73 -11.83 -4.46
C LEU A 158 -6.48 -12.99 -3.78
N GLU A 159 -7.60 -12.70 -3.11
CA GLU A 159 -8.42 -13.73 -2.47
C GLU A 159 -9.06 -14.67 -3.52
N THR A 160 -9.60 -14.11 -4.59
CA THR A 160 -10.17 -14.90 -5.72
C THR A 160 -9.12 -15.80 -6.34
N ASP A 161 -7.92 -15.28 -6.55
CA ASP A 161 -6.82 -16.01 -7.16
C ASP A 161 -6.29 -17.12 -6.23
N ALA A 162 -6.20 -16.84 -4.92
CA ALA A 162 -5.86 -17.85 -3.93
C ALA A 162 -6.87 -19.01 -3.90
N GLN A 163 -8.16 -18.71 -4.04
CA GLN A 163 -9.22 -19.73 -4.12
C GLN A 163 -9.07 -20.60 -5.38
N ARG A 164 -8.83 -19.98 -6.54
CA ARG A 164 -8.60 -20.69 -7.81
C ARG A 164 -7.38 -21.61 -7.72
N LEU A 165 -6.28 -21.12 -7.18
CA LEU A 165 -5.05 -21.90 -7.04
C LEU A 165 -5.22 -23.06 -6.05
N ASN A 166 -5.94 -22.86 -4.94
CA ASN A 166 -6.27 -23.93 -4.00
C ASN A 166 -7.15 -25.02 -4.63
N ALA A 167 -8.13 -24.65 -5.48
CA ALA A 167 -8.94 -25.60 -6.21
C ALA A 167 -8.09 -26.45 -7.16
N LYS A 168 -7.18 -25.80 -7.92
CA LYS A 168 -6.25 -26.51 -8.81
C LYS A 168 -5.27 -27.41 -8.08
N LEU A 169 -4.77 -26.97 -6.93
CA LEU A 169 -3.91 -27.77 -6.07
C LEU A 169 -4.63 -29.04 -5.56
N THR A 170 -5.90 -28.92 -5.22
CA THR A 170 -6.73 -30.04 -4.78
C THR A 170 -6.96 -31.02 -5.94
N GLU A 171 -7.23 -30.51 -7.14
CA GLU A 171 -7.36 -31.32 -8.37
C GLU A 171 -6.07 -32.06 -8.70
N ALA A 172 -4.91 -31.40 -8.60
CA ALA A 172 -3.61 -32.02 -8.89
C ALA A 172 -3.18 -33.09 -7.87
N ARG A 173 -3.74 -33.06 -6.66
CA ARG A 173 -3.45 -34.05 -5.60
C ARG A 173 -4.40 -35.24 -5.60
N ALA A 174 -5.55 -35.15 -6.29
CA ALA A 174 -6.56 -36.20 -6.35
C ALA A 174 -6.18 -37.27 -7.37
#